data_acce24fbe551ed4ba811780d28a443ee
#
_entry.id   acce24fbe551ed4ba811780d28a443ee
#
_cell.length_a   1.000
_cell.length_b   1.000
_cell.length_c   1.000
_cell.angle_alpha   90.00
_cell.angle_beta   90.00
_cell.angle_gamma   90.00
#
_symmetry.space_group_name_H-M   'P 1'
#
loop_
_entity.id
_entity.type
_entity.pdbx_description
1 polymer ?
#
loop_
_entity_poly.entity_id
_entity_poly.type
_entity_poly.pdbx_seq_one_letter_code
_entity_poly.pdbx_strand_id
1 'polypeptide(L)'
;MIELKNISLSYANSHGDSQLCHIDLTVKKGELIILAGKSGCGKTTLTRVLNGLCPQFYPGTLTGSYLLAGKDALKMPIHQLGTMVGSVFQDPRSQFFTTNTTDEIALGMENIPLERAVMQKRIELVCAQMNIERLLNRRIFPLSSGEKQLIAIASICAMEPKAVSYTHLRAHETLRHL
;
A
#
# COMPACT_ATOMS: atom_id res chain seq x y z
N MET A 1 -1.52 -14.54 2.84
CA MET A 1 -2.99 -14.68 2.90
C MET A 1 -3.54 -13.59 3.80
N ILE A 2 -4.62 -12.93 3.38
CA ILE A 2 -5.41 -11.96 4.14
C ILE A 2 -6.77 -12.61 4.42
N GLU A 3 -7.24 -12.52 5.64
CA GLU A 3 -8.59 -12.96 6.01
C GLU A 3 -9.27 -11.87 6.82
N LEU A 4 -10.35 -11.33 6.29
CA LEU A 4 -11.28 -10.45 7.00
C LEU A 4 -12.54 -11.24 7.30
N LYS A 5 -13.01 -11.21 8.54
CA LYS A 5 -14.27 -11.84 8.94
C LYS A 5 -15.12 -10.83 9.70
N ASN A 6 -16.32 -10.61 9.16
CA ASN A 6 -17.33 -9.75 9.77
C ASN A 6 -16.81 -8.35 10.12
N ILE A 7 -15.94 -7.79 9.25
CA ILE A 7 -15.39 -6.45 9.48
C ILE A 7 -16.49 -5.41 9.30
N SER A 8 -16.72 -4.63 10.36
CA SER A 8 -17.58 -3.45 10.32
C SER A 8 -16.82 -2.25 10.90
N LEU A 9 -16.93 -1.08 10.26
CA LEU A 9 -16.29 0.15 10.69
C LEU A 9 -17.26 1.31 10.66
N SER A 10 -17.29 2.08 11.75
CA SER A 10 -17.96 3.38 11.85
C SER A 10 -16.96 4.41 12.32
N TYR A 11 -16.78 5.52 11.56
CA TYR A 11 -15.90 6.61 11.98
C TYR A 11 -16.52 7.41 13.14
N ALA A 12 -15.68 7.88 14.04
CA ALA A 12 -16.12 8.65 15.22
C ALA A 12 -16.95 9.91 14.87
N ASN A 13 -16.67 10.51 13.71
CA ASN A 13 -17.35 11.72 13.23
C ASN A 13 -18.51 11.44 12.26
N SER A 14 -18.82 10.19 11.96
CA SER A 14 -20.01 9.83 11.20
C SER A 14 -21.20 9.74 12.14
N HIS A 15 -22.31 10.41 11.81
CA HIS A 15 -23.55 10.42 12.61
C HIS A 15 -24.22 9.04 12.72
N GLY A 16 -23.44 7.99 13.05
CA GLY A 16 -23.93 6.63 13.24
C GLY A 16 -23.92 5.74 12.00
N ASP A 17 -23.60 6.27 10.83
CA ASP A 17 -23.55 5.47 9.60
C ASP A 17 -22.27 4.62 9.54
N SER A 18 -22.45 3.31 9.45
CA SER A 18 -21.34 2.38 9.23
C SER A 18 -20.79 2.56 7.82
N GLN A 19 -19.47 2.80 7.73
CA GLN A 19 -18.77 2.93 6.45
C GLN A 19 -18.43 1.57 5.82
N LEU A 20 -18.32 0.54 6.66
CA LEU A 20 -18.22 -0.88 6.27
C LEU A 20 -19.17 -1.68 7.14
N CYS A 21 -19.91 -2.60 6.52
CA CYS A 21 -20.87 -3.44 7.20
C CYS A 21 -20.60 -4.91 6.85
N HIS A 22 -20.23 -5.71 7.84
CA HIS A 22 -20.11 -7.17 7.74
C HIS A 22 -19.31 -7.65 6.52
N ILE A 23 -18.11 -7.07 6.33
CA ILE A 23 -17.24 -7.43 5.21
C ILE A 23 -16.48 -8.72 5.52
N ASP A 24 -16.69 -9.73 4.68
CA ASP A 24 -15.90 -10.95 4.62
C ASP A 24 -15.07 -10.95 3.35
N LEU A 25 -13.75 -11.14 3.48
CA LEU A 25 -12.82 -11.15 2.35
C LEU A 25 -11.66 -12.09 2.66
N THR A 26 -11.38 -12.99 1.75
CA THR A 26 -10.18 -13.84 1.81
C THR A 26 -9.34 -13.62 0.56
N VAL A 27 -8.05 -13.30 0.75
CA VAL A 27 -7.07 -13.13 -0.34
C VAL A 27 -5.96 -14.14 -0.15
N LYS A 28 -5.79 -15.03 -1.12
CA LYS A 28 -4.74 -16.04 -1.11
C LYS A 28 -3.39 -15.45 -1.56
N LYS A 29 -2.30 -16.17 -1.30
CA LYS A 29 -0.98 -15.78 -1.81
C LYS A 29 -0.96 -15.80 -3.34
N GLY A 30 -0.48 -14.72 -3.94
CA GLY A 30 -0.40 -14.57 -5.41
C GLY A 30 -1.72 -14.19 -6.07
N GLU A 31 -2.78 -13.96 -5.31
CA GLU A 31 -4.07 -13.53 -5.83
C GLU A 31 -4.12 -12.02 -6.01
N LEU A 32 -4.71 -11.58 -7.12
CA LEU A 32 -5.02 -10.19 -7.42
C LEU A 32 -6.52 -9.96 -7.24
N ILE A 33 -6.88 -9.00 -6.38
CA ILE A 33 -8.27 -8.59 -6.17
C ILE A 33 -8.48 -7.16 -6.62
N ILE A 34 -9.51 -6.92 -7.42
CA ILE A 34 -9.92 -5.59 -7.86
C ILE A 34 -11.16 -5.16 -7.10
N LEU A 35 -11.05 -4.07 -6.33
CA LEU A 35 -12.16 -3.44 -5.64
C LEU A 35 -12.81 -2.40 -6.54
N ALA A 36 -13.95 -2.73 -7.15
CA ALA A 36 -14.73 -1.81 -7.99
C ALA A 36 -16.01 -1.37 -7.29
N GLY A 37 -16.48 -0.16 -7.59
CA GLY A 37 -17.73 0.38 -7.04
C GLY A 37 -17.80 1.91 -7.12
N LYS A 38 -18.98 2.47 -6.86
CA LYS A 38 -19.24 3.91 -6.88
C LYS A 38 -18.34 4.68 -5.90
N SER A 39 -18.16 5.98 -6.15
CA SER A 39 -17.49 6.85 -5.15
C SER A 39 -18.27 6.81 -3.82
N GLY A 40 -17.56 6.78 -2.70
CA GLY A 40 -18.18 6.72 -1.37
C GLY A 40 -18.59 5.33 -0.89
N CYS A 41 -18.53 4.26 -1.69
CA CYS A 41 -18.97 2.91 -1.27
C CYS A 41 -18.01 2.16 -0.32
N GLY A 42 -17.03 2.83 0.29
CA GLY A 42 -16.17 2.24 1.30
C GLY A 42 -14.84 1.64 0.82
N LYS A 43 -14.47 1.71 -0.49
CA LYS A 43 -13.20 1.14 -1.00
C LYS A 43 -11.98 1.67 -0.26
N THR A 44 -11.85 2.98 -0.16
CA THR A 44 -10.74 3.63 0.57
C THR A 44 -10.77 3.30 2.06
N THR A 45 -11.95 3.14 2.64
CA THR A 45 -12.11 2.74 4.03
C THR A 45 -11.61 1.31 4.25
N LEU A 46 -11.92 0.39 3.34
CA LEU A 46 -11.42 -0.97 3.40
C LEU A 46 -9.87 -1.02 3.27
N THR A 47 -9.29 -0.25 2.34
CA THR A 47 -7.84 -0.17 2.24
C THR A 47 -7.19 0.45 3.48
N ARG A 48 -7.84 1.42 4.15
CA ARG A 48 -7.37 1.97 5.44
C ARG A 48 -7.42 0.96 6.58
N VAL A 49 -8.38 0.03 6.57
CA VAL A 49 -8.38 -1.09 7.52
C VAL A 49 -7.22 -2.04 7.22
N LEU A 50 -7.02 -2.40 5.95
CA LEU A 50 -5.96 -3.34 5.54
C LEU A 50 -4.55 -2.83 5.89
N ASN A 51 -4.29 -1.54 5.76
CA ASN A 51 -2.98 -0.95 6.08
C ASN A 51 -2.87 -0.40 7.51
N GLY A 52 -3.89 -0.62 8.37
CA GLY A 52 -3.87 -0.25 9.78
C GLY A 52 -4.11 1.23 10.08
N LEU A 53 -4.40 2.05 9.07
CA LEU A 53 -4.74 3.47 9.29
C LEU A 53 -6.07 3.65 10.03
N CYS A 54 -6.98 2.70 9.93
CA CYS A 54 -8.17 2.60 10.78
C CYS A 54 -8.01 1.43 11.75
N PRO A 55 -8.27 1.61 13.05
CA PRO A 55 -8.73 2.84 13.72
C PRO A 55 -7.59 3.72 14.25
N GLN A 56 -6.30 3.40 14.01
CA GLN A 56 -5.16 4.03 14.69
C GLN A 56 -4.98 5.51 14.30
N PHE A 57 -5.11 5.86 13.02
CA PHE A 57 -4.97 7.22 12.49
C PHE A 57 -6.33 7.90 12.22
N TYR A 58 -7.30 7.12 11.75
CA TYR A 58 -8.67 7.57 11.52
C TYR A 58 -9.55 6.97 12.61
N PRO A 59 -9.88 7.74 13.67
CA PRO A 59 -10.62 7.23 14.81
C PRO A 59 -11.99 6.67 14.42
N GLY A 60 -12.32 5.52 14.97
CA GLY A 60 -13.60 4.85 14.71
C GLY A 60 -13.71 3.54 15.49
N THR A 61 -14.91 2.98 15.48
CA THR A 61 -15.19 1.67 16.06
C THR A 61 -15.06 0.62 14.97
N LEU A 62 -14.04 -0.23 15.08
CA LEU A 62 -13.78 -1.35 14.19
C LEU A 62 -14.11 -2.65 14.93
N THR A 63 -14.93 -3.49 14.31
CA THR A 63 -15.30 -4.83 14.84
C THR A 63 -15.00 -5.92 13.81
N GLY A 64 -15.00 -7.17 14.24
CA GLY A 64 -14.65 -8.32 13.42
C GLY A 64 -13.21 -8.78 13.65
N SER A 65 -12.66 -9.57 12.73
CA SER A 65 -11.29 -10.07 12.81
C SER A 65 -10.54 -9.85 11.49
N TYR A 66 -9.26 -9.49 11.61
CA TYR A 66 -8.36 -9.36 10.47
C TYR A 66 -7.07 -10.15 10.72
N LEU A 67 -6.86 -11.21 9.94
CA LEU A 67 -5.64 -12.00 9.95
C LEU A 67 -4.79 -11.69 8.73
N LEU A 68 -3.51 -11.38 8.95
CA LEU A 68 -2.50 -11.20 7.92
C LEU A 68 -1.39 -12.25 8.12
N ALA A 69 -1.22 -13.13 7.15
CA ALA A 69 -0.28 -14.25 7.23
C ALA A 69 -0.44 -15.09 8.54
N GLY A 70 -1.69 -15.28 8.99
CA GLY A 70 -2.02 -16.02 10.19
C GLY A 70 -1.89 -15.26 11.51
N LYS A 71 -1.49 -13.99 11.49
CA LYS A 71 -1.36 -13.14 12.68
C LYS A 71 -2.50 -12.14 12.78
N ASP A 72 -2.95 -11.83 13.98
CA ASP A 72 -4.00 -10.83 14.23
C ASP A 72 -3.47 -9.42 13.92
N ALA A 73 -3.85 -8.89 12.77
CA ALA A 73 -3.39 -7.60 12.27
C ALA A 73 -3.98 -6.41 13.04
N LEU A 74 -5.13 -6.57 13.69
CA LEU A 74 -5.75 -5.50 14.50
C LEU A 74 -4.94 -5.21 15.77
N LYS A 75 -4.14 -6.18 16.24
CA LYS A 75 -3.27 -6.04 17.41
C LYS A 75 -1.85 -5.63 17.05
N MET A 76 -1.51 -5.56 15.74
CA MET A 76 -0.17 -5.15 15.32
C MET A 76 -0.02 -3.63 15.42
N PRO A 77 1.14 -3.14 15.90
CA PRO A 77 1.47 -1.74 15.80
C PRO A 77 1.64 -1.35 14.32
N ILE A 78 1.28 -0.09 13.98
CA ILE A 78 1.22 0.38 12.59
C ILE A 78 2.56 0.23 11.85
N HIS A 79 3.69 0.46 12.52
CA HIS A 79 5.01 0.30 11.93
C HIS A 79 5.29 -1.15 11.48
N GLN A 80 4.82 -2.13 12.25
CA GLN A 80 4.96 -3.54 11.90
C GLN A 80 4.02 -3.92 10.75
N LEU A 81 2.78 -3.45 10.80
CA LEU A 81 1.81 -3.70 9.73
C LEU A 81 2.25 -3.03 8.42
N GLY A 82 2.83 -1.83 8.48
CA GLY A 82 3.35 -1.11 7.31
C GLY A 82 4.50 -1.82 6.59
N THR A 83 5.29 -2.64 7.27
CA THR A 83 6.30 -3.50 6.60
C THR A 83 5.69 -4.74 5.93
N MET A 84 4.49 -5.13 6.35
CA MET A 84 3.81 -6.31 5.81
C MET A 84 2.79 -5.96 4.70
N VAL A 85 2.17 -4.78 4.77
CA VAL A 85 1.21 -4.29 3.78
C VAL A 85 1.74 -3.02 3.17
N GLY A 86 2.28 -3.12 1.96
CA GLY A 86 2.68 -1.96 1.17
C GLY A 86 1.45 -1.22 0.64
N SER A 87 1.50 0.11 0.62
CA SER A 87 0.41 0.94 0.11
C SER A 87 0.92 1.95 -0.91
N VAL A 88 0.33 1.92 -2.10
CA VAL A 88 0.58 2.93 -3.14
C VAL A 88 -0.63 3.84 -3.22
N PHE A 89 -0.43 5.15 -2.96
CA PHE A 89 -1.50 6.13 -2.95
C PHE A 89 -1.78 6.70 -4.34
N GLN A 90 -2.98 7.28 -4.50
CA GLN A 90 -3.45 7.86 -5.76
C GLN A 90 -2.54 9.00 -6.27
N ASP A 91 -2.06 9.87 -5.38
CA ASP A 91 -1.10 10.91 -5.73
C ASP A 91 0.29 10.51 -5.22
N PRO A 92 1.20 10.10 -6.13
CA PRO A 92 2.57 9.75 -5.74
C PRO A 92 3.32 10.90 -5.06
N ARG A 93 2.95 12.16 -5.34
CA ARG A 93 3.61 13.33 -4.76
C ARG A 93 3.43 13.42 -3.25
N SER A 94 2.28 12.97 -2.75
CA SER A 94 2.00 12.95 -1.31
C SER A 94 2.72 11.83 -0.57
N GLN A 95 3.34 10.90 -1.32
CA GLN A 95 4.03 9.73 -0.77
C GLN A 95 5.55 9.94 -0.64
N PHE A 96 6.12 10.88 -1.41
CA PHE A 96 7.58 11.10 -1.44
C PHE A 96 8.09 11.90 -0.25
N PHE A 97 9.13 11.39 0.37
CA PHE A 97 9.85 12.01 1.48
C PHE A 97 11.22 12.52 1.11
N THR A 98 11.81 12.00 0.02
CA THR A 98 13.15 12.38 -0.44
C THR A 98 13.08 13.19 -1.74
N THR A 99 14.21 13.74 -2.15
CA THR A 99 14.34 14.48 -3.42
C THR A 99 15.00 13.65 -4.52
N ASN A 100 15.56 12.50 -4.17
CA ASN A 100 16.28 11.59 -5.06
C ASN A 100 15.52 10.26 -5.17
N THR A 101 15.46 9.71 -6.37
CA THR A 101 14.73 8.48 -6.66
C THR A 101 15.31 7.26 -5.98
N THR A 102 16.63 7.13 -5.90
CA THR A 102 17.29 5.99 -5.27
C THR A 102 17.07 6.00 -3.76
N ASP A 103 17.18 7.18 -3.13
CA ASP A 103 16.94 7.37 -1.71
C ASP A 103 15.47 7.07 -1.37
N GLU A 104 14.53 7.47 -2.26
CA GLU A 104 13.11 7.16 -2.08
C GLU A 104 12.81 5.66 -2.12
N ILE A 105 13.46 4.92 -3.03
CA ILE A 105 13.32 3.47 -3.09
C ILE A 105 13.94 2.80 -1.85
N ALA A 106 15.02 3.37 -1.31
CA ALA A 106 15.70 2.85 -0.12
C ALA A 106 14.92 3.11 1.18
N LEU A 107 14.22 4.25 1.27
CA LEU A 107 13.64 4.77 2.50
C LEU A 107 12.78 3.77 3.29
N GLY A 108 11.92 3.03 2.60
CA GLY A 108 11.07 2.02 3.24
C GLY A 108 11.88 0.86 3.84
N MET A 109 12.99 0.50 3.22
CA MET A 109 13.88 -0.56 3.68
C MET A 109 14.76 -0.13 4.86
N GLU A 110 15.06 1.16 5.01
CA GLU A 110 15.84 1.70 6.13
C GLU A 110 15.11 1.53 7.47
N ASN A 111 13.79 1.38 7.46
CA ASN A 111 12.98 1.08 8.65
C ASN A 111 12.94 -0.42 9.00
N ILE A 112 13.64 -1.26 8.25
CA ILE A 112 13.74 -2.70 8.45
C ILE A 112 15.21 -3.03 8.74
N PRO A 113 15.53 -3.97 9.63
CA PRO A 113 16.92 -4.34 9.95
C PRO A 113 17.55 -5.11 8.77
N LEU A 114 17.92 -4.40 7.70
CA LEU A 114 18.56 -4.92 6.51
C LEU A 114 19.98 -4.36 6.36
N GLU A 115 20.89 -5.21 5.91
CA GLU A 115 22.23 -4.77 5.53
C GLU A 115 22.19 -3.91 4.25
N ARG A 116 23.04 -2.90 4.16
CA ARG A 116 23.11 -1.98 3.02
C ARG A 116 23.32 -2.71 1.68
N ALA A 117 24.13 -3.75 1.66
CA ALA A 117 24.36 -4.56 0.46
C ALA A 117 23.07 -5.26 -0.03
N VAL A 118 22.23 -5.73 0.89
CA VAL A 118 20.95 -6.34 0.59
C VAL A 118 19.97 -5.30 0.02
N MET A 119 19.93 -4.11 0.63
CA MET A 119 19.09 -3.01 0.14
C MET A 119 19.47 -2.61 -1.29
N GLN A 120 20.76 -2.44 -1.55
CA GLN A 120 21.25 -2.09 -2.89
C GLN A 120 20.85 -3.15 -3.92
N LYS A 121 21.05 -4.42 -3.62
CA LYS A 121 20.66 -5.54 -4.49
C LYS A 121 19.15 -5.56 -4.78
N ARG A 122 18.31 -5.24 -3.78
CA ARG A 122 16.86 -5.16 -3.97
C ARG A 122 16.46 -3.99 -4.86
N ILE A 123 17.10 -2.83 -4.71
CA ILE A 123 16.89 -1.66 -5.57
C ILE A 123 17.21 -2.02 -7.03
N GLU A 124 18.38 -2.60 -7.27
CA GLU A 124 18.81 -3.02 -8.61
C GLU A 124 17.83 -4.03 -9.22
N LEU A 125 17.41 -5.04 -8.45
CA LEU A 125 16.49 -6.08 -8.91
C LEU A 125 15.12 -5.49 -9.27
N VAL A 126 14.53 -4.66 -8.40
CA VAL A 126 13.21 -4.06 -8.64
C VAL A 126 13.27 -3.10 -9.85
N CYS A 127 14.31 -2.28 -9.96
CA CYS A 127 14.48 -1.38 -11.08
C CYS A 127 14.63 -2.13 -12.41
N ALA A 128 15.38 -3.23 -12.43
CA ALA A 128 15.53 -4.08 -13.61
C ALA A 128 14.19 -4.75 -13.99
N GLN A 129 13.46 -5.30 -13.02
CA GLN A 129 12.14 -5.91 -13.27
C GLN A 129 11.11 -4.93 -13.85
N MET A 130 11.19 -3.66 -13.45
CA MET A 130 10.28 -2.60 -13.91
C MET A 130 10.81 -1.80 -15.10
N ASN A 131 12.02 -2.09 -15.61
CA ASN A 131 12.71 -1.36 -16.68
C ASN A 131 12.85 0.14 -16.37
N ILE A 132 13.22 0.48 -15.13
CA ILE A 132 13.34 1.86 -14.65
C ILE A 132 14.76 2.22 -14.17
N GLU A 133 15.78 1.46 -14.50
CA GLU A 133 17.19 1.71 -14.11
C GLU A 133 17.64 3.11 -14.52
N ARG A 134 17.13 3.62 -15.65
CA ARG A 134 17.37 4.98 -16.14
C ARG A 134 16.88 6.08 -15.21
N LEU A 135 16.00 5.75 -14.27
CA LEU A 135 15.45 6.69 -13.29
C LEU A 135 16.26 6.74 -11.99
N LEU A 136 17.22 5.84 -11.78
CA LEU A 136 18.08 5.86 -10.60
C LEU A 136 18.94 7.14 -10.56
N ASN A 137 19.24 7.60 -9.35
CA ASN A 137 20.06 8.80 -9.07
C ASN A 137 19.52 10.10 -9.73
N ARG A 138 18.22 10.19 -9.95
CA ARG A 138 17.58 11.39 -10.51
C ARG A 138 16.81 12.15 -9.43
N ARG A 139 16.59 13.44 -9.69
CA ARG A 139 15.66 14.25 -8.89
C ARG A 139 14.22 13.84 -9.20
N ILE A 140 13.38 13.70 -8.16
CA ILE A 140 11.98 13.28 -8.29
C ILE A 140 11.11 14.37 -8.93
N PHE A 141 11.34 15.64 -8.58
CA PHE A 141 10.46 16.73 -9.01
C PHE A 141 10.30 16.87 -10.54
N PRO A 142 11.37 16.78 -11.37
CA PRO A 142 11.23 16.90 -12.81
C PRO A 142 10.64 15.67 -13.52
N LEU A 143 10.42 14.56 -12.82
CA LEU A 143 9.85 13.35 -13.41
C LEU A 143 8.39 13.56 -13.82
N SER A 144 7.99 12.90 -14.91
CA SER A 144 6.58 12.80 -15.31
C SER A 144 5.73 12.09 -14.25
N SER A 145 4.42 12.25 -14.32
CA SER A 145 3.50 11.60 -13.36
C SER A 145 3.63 10.08 -13.40
N GLY A 146 3.78 9.49 -14.59
CA GLY A 146 3.99 8.04 -14.74
C GLY A 146 5.32 7.58 -14.14
N GLU A 147 6.42 8.30 -14.37
CA GLU A 147 7.71 7.98 -13.76
C GLU A 147 7.67 8.09 -12.23
N LYS A 148 6.99 9.11 -11.70
CA LYS A 148 6.75 9.23 -10.26
C LYS A 148 5.99 8.02 -9.71
N GLN A 149 4.99 7.57 -10.43
CA GLN A 149 4.21 6.40 -10.03
C GLN A 149 5.06 5.12 -10.03
N LEU A 150 5.93 4.94 -11.04
CA LEU A 150 6.87 3.82 -11.08
C LEU A 150 7.84 3.84 -9.90
N ILE A 151 8.38 5.00 -9.52
CA ILE A 151 9.23 5.13 -8.34
C ILE A 151 8.46 4.78 -7.06
N ALA A 152 7.22 5.27 -6.89
CA ALA A 152 6.39 4.95 -5.73
C ALA A 152 6.07 3.44 -5.65
N ILE A 153 5.85 2.77 -6.76
CA ILE A 153 5.66 1.32 -6.80
C ILE A 153 6.97 0.61 -6.45
N ALA A 154 8.09 1.03 -7.04
CA ALA A 154 9.40 0.44 -6.80
C ALA A 154 9.80 0.53 -5.31
N SER A 155 9.53 1.67 -4.64
CA SER A 155 9.82 1.83 -3.21
C SER A 155 9.06 0.83 -2.33
N ILE A 156 7.81 0.55 -2.68
CA ILE A 156 7.01 -0.46 -1.98
C ILE A 156 7.48 -1.89 -2.32
N CYS A 157 7.75 -2.18 -3.61
CA CYS A 157 8.19 -3.52 -4.02
C CYS A 157 9.56 -3.89 -3.41
N ALA A 158 10.48 -2.93 -3.26
CA ALA A 158 11.80 -3.15 -2.66
C ALA A 158 11.73 -3.61 -1.20
N MET A 159 10.67 -3.25 -0.48
CA MET A 159 10.43 -3.73 0.89
C MET A 159 10.02 -5.21 0.96
N GLU A 160 9.61 -5.82 -0.17
CA GLU A 160 9.06 -7.19 -0.24
C GLU A 160 7.90 -7.44 0.74
N PRO A 161 6.84 -6.61 0.72
CA PRO A 161 5.72 -6.77 1.63
C PRO A 161 4.94 -8.07 1.34
N LYS A 162 4.18 -8.55 2.32
CA LYS A 162 3.32 -9.74 2.17
C LYS A 162 2.08 -9.48 1.32
N ALA A 163 1.65 -8.23 1.26
CA ALA A 163 0.53 -7.76 0.44
C ALA A 163 0.80 -6.33 -0.05
N VAL A 164 0.24 -5.97 -1.20
CA VAL A 164 0.27 -4.59 -1.70
C VAL A 164 -1.16 -4.12 -1.93
N SER A 165 -1.49 -2.98 -1.35
CA SER A 165 -2.74 -2.26 -1.59
C SER A 165 -2.45 -1.10 -2.54
N TYR A 166 -3.16 -1.07 -3.67
CA TYR A 166 -3.04 -0.01 -4.65
C TYR A 166 -4.35 0.77 -4.73
N THR A 167 -4.31 2.07 -4.44
CA THR A 167 -5.50 2.92 -4.52
C THR A 167 -5.51 3.70 -5.83
N HIS A 168 -6.53 3.49 -6.65
CA HIS A 168 -6.81 4.13 -7.94
C HIS A 168 -5.91 3.69 -9.12
N LEU A 169 -6.33 2.60 -9.75
CA LEU A 169 -6.02 2.36 -11.16
C LEU A 169 -6.85 3.35 -12.00
N ARG A 170 -6.23 4.30 -12.68
CA ARG A 170 -6.92 5.11 -13.69
C ARG A 170 -7.25 4.20 -14.87
N ALA A 171 -8.52 4.02 -15.18
CA ALA A 171 -9.00 3.17 -16.27
C ALA A 171 -8.44 3.54 -17.67
N HIS A 172 -7.85 4.73 -17.81
CA HIS A 172 -7.25 5.19 -19.08
C HIS A 172 -5.83 4.67 -19.34
N GLU A 173 -5.11 4.14 -18.35
CA GLU A 173 -3.73 3.66 -18.53
C GLU A 173 -3.67 2.14 -18.76
N THR A 174 -4.67 1.40 -18.32
CA THR A 174 -4.74 -0.07 -18.47
C THR A 174 -5.10 -0.54 -19.87
N LEU A 175 -5.67 0.30 -20.72
CA LEU A 175 -6.09 -0.06 -22.10
C LEU A 175 -5.00 0.15 -23.15
N ARG A 176 -3.80 0.64 -22.80
CA ARG A 176 -2.70 0.88 -23.76
C ARG A 176 -1.61 -0.20 -23.77
N HIS A 177 -1.70 -1.22 -22.93
CA HIS A 177 -0.68 -2.27 -22.80
C HIS A 177 -1.24 -3.70 -22.81
N LEU A 178 -2.40 -3.90 -23.47
CA LEU A 178 -2.87 -5.24 -23.89
C LEU A 178 -2.76 -5.39 -25.40
#